data_258b19b8079a4250409c80507190a65b
#
_entry.id   258b19b8079a4250409c80507190a65b
#
_cell.length_a   1.000
_cell.length_b   1.000
_cell.length_c   1.000
_cell.angle_alpha   90.00
_cell.angle_beta   90.00
_cell.angle_gamma   90.00
#
_symmetry.space_group_name_H-M   'P 1'
#
loop_
_entity.id
_entity.type
_entity.pdbx_description
1 polymer ?
#
loop_
_entity_poly.entity_id
_entity_poly.type
_entity_poly.pdbx_seq_one_letter_code
_entity_poly.pdbx_strand_id
1 'polypeptide(L)'
;MQIIDKQTNTEIEKSTDRYIINFGILKKNQIAKRTVQIKGNNLEGLTSQSDCSCTESSPEVIDKNTIEIELQYKNTHMTKPFDKKVYLNFHEDKQPKVATINIKGQVTL
;
A
#
# COMPACT_ATOMS: atom_id res chain seq x y z
N MET A 1 13.17 -0.27 -8.65
CA MET A 1 12.28 0.07 -7.51
C MET A 1 11.88 -1.21 -6.79
N GLN A 2 11.89 -1.19 -5.47
CA GLN A 2 11.44 -2.30 -4.63
C GLN A 2 10.37 -1.79 -3.67
N ILE A 3 9.39 -2.62 -3.38
CA ILE A 3 8.40 -2.37 -2.33
C ILE A 3 8.54 -3.46 -1.28
N ILE A 4 8.78 -3.05 -0.04
CA ILE A 4 9.07 -3.95 1.07
C ILE A 4 7.96 -3.82 2.12
N ASP A 5 7.40 -4.95 2.56
CA ASP A 5 6.50 -4.99 3.71
C ASP A 5 7.35 -4.86 4.97
N LYS A 6 7.19 -3.76 5.70
CA LYS A 6 8.02 -3.47 6.86
C LYS A 6 7.76 -4.42 8.04
N GLN A 7 6.55 -4.96 8.17
CA GLN A 7 6.23 -5.89 9.26
C GLN A 7 6.92 -7.23 9.12
N THR A 8 7.02 -7.74 7.90
CA THR A 8 7.68 -9.02 7.61
C THR A 8 9.10 -8.86 7.12
N ASN A 9 9.50 -7.63 6.80
CA ASN A 9 10.80 -7.28 6.20
C ASN A 9 11.08 -8.11 4.94
N THR A 10 10.03 -8.32 4.14
CA THR A 10 10.12 -9.07 2.89
C THR A 10 9.71 -8.20 1.71
N GLU A 11 10.37 -8.41 0.58
CA GLU A 11 10.01 -7.73 -0.65
C GLU A 11 8.65 -8.24 -1.14
N ILE A 12 7.78 -7.30 -1.51
CA ILE A 12 6.48 -7.62 -2.07
C ILE A 12 6.66 -7.86 -3.56
N GLU A 13 6.27 -9.03 -4.02
CA GLU A 13 6.39 -9.39 -5.43
C GLU A 13 5.33 -8.68 -6.26
N LYS A 14 5.74 -8.24 -7.44
CA LYS A 14 4.84 -7.65 -8.42
C LYS A 14 4.15 -8.75 -9.19
N SER A 15 2.82 -8.77 -9.12
CA SER A 15 2.00 -9.69 -9.91
C SER A 15 1.37 -8.91 -11.06
N THR A 16 1.71 -9.24 -12.28
CA THR A 16 1.25 -8.55 -13.50
C THR A 16 1.67 -7.08 -13.47
N ASP A 17 0.79 -6.18 -13.04
CA ASP A 17 1.02 -4.73 -13.00
C ASP A 17 0.81 -4.14 -11.60
N ARG A 18 0.73 -4.98 -10.57
CA ARG A 18 0.38 -4.53 -9.22
C ARG A 18 1.15 -5.29 -8.15
N TYR A 19 1.30 -4.66 -6.99
CA TYR A 19 1.89 -5.26 -5.80
C TYR A 19 0.77 -5.67 -4.86
N ILE A 20 0.72 -6.94 -4.46
CA ILE A 20 -0.38 -7.49 -3.67
C ILE A 20 0.04 -7.63 -2.21
N ILE A 21 -0.75 -7.03 -1.30
CA ILE A 21 -0.56 -7.16 0.14
C ILE A 21 -1.80 -7.83 0.70
N ASN A 22 -1.61 -8.98 1.35
CA ASN A 22 -2.69 -9.70 2.00
C ASN A 22 -2.76 -9.31 3.47
N PHE A 23 -3.85 -8.66 3.85
CA PHE A 23 -4.09 -8.26 5.24
C PHE A 23 -4.61 -9.42 6.10
N GLY A 24 -4.93 -10.57 5.48
CA GLY A 24 -5.41 -11.73 6.19
C GLY A 24 -6.88 -11.62 6.59
N ILE A 25 -7.21 -12.21 7.73
CA ILE A 25 -8.57 -12.24 8.25
C ILE A 25 -8.72 -11.15 9.30
N LEU A 26 -9.68 -10.26 9.10
CA LEU A 26 -9.96 -9.14 9.99
C LEU A 26 -11.34 -9.31 10.59
N LYS A 27 -11.52 -8.89 11.83
CA LYS A 27 -12.83 -8.83 12.46
C LYS A 27 -13.57 -7.57 12.00
N LYS A 28 -14.89 -7.65 11.98
CA LYS A 28 -15.75 -6.51 11.69
C LYS A 28 -15.39 -5.33 12.59
N ASN A 29 -15.31 -4.13 12.02
CA ASN A 29 -14.90 -2.88 12.70
C ASN A 29 -13.43 -2.83 13.13
N GLN A 30 -12.63 -3.82 12.79
CA GLN A 30 -11.20 -3.77 13.04
C GLN A 30 -10.52 -2.83 12.02
N ILE A 31 -9.61 -2.01 12.53
CA ILE A 31 -8.77 -1.19 11.66
C ILE A 31 -7.44 -1.93 11.49
N ALA A 32 -7.08 -2.23 10.25
CA ALA A 32 -5.83 -2.90 9.94
C ALA A 32 -4.85 -1.91 9.32
N LYS A 33 -3.59 -2.00 9.73
CA LYS A 33 -2.52 -1.13 9.23
C LYS A 33 -1.34 -1.96 8.77
N ARG A 34 -0.74 -1.53 7.68
CA ARG A 34 0.51 -2.09 7.15
C ARG A 34 1.38 -0.95 6.67
N THR A 35 2.66 -1.00 7.00
CA THR A 35 3.63 -0.03 6.51
C THR A 35 4.49 -0.69 5.45
N VAL A 36 4.61 -0.05 4.30
CA VAL A 36 5.49 -0.51 3.23
C VAL A 36 6.55 0.55 2.95
N GLN A 37 7.72 0.10 2.52
CA GLN A 37 8.79 0.98 2.09
C GLN A 37 8.97 0.86 0.59
N ILE A 38 9.07 2.01 -0.07
CA ILE A 38 9.46 2.08 -1.47
C ILE A 38 10.94 2.44 -1.50
N LYS A 39 11.74 1.57 -2.10
CA LYS A 39 13.17 1.79 -2.31
C LYS A 39 13.44 2.06 -3.78
N GLY A 40 14.17 3.13 -4.06
CA GLY A 40 14.52 3.52 -5.42
C GLY A 40 15.63 4.54 -5.45
N ASN A 41 15.77 5.24 -6.56
CA ASN A 41 16.82 6.23 -6.76
C ASN A 41 16.20 7.62 -6.98
N ASN A 42 16.55 8.58 -6.13
CA ASN A 42 16.07 9.96 -6.26
C ASN A 42 14.54 10.02 -6.41
N LEU A 43 13.83 9.53 -5.39
CA LEU A 43 12.38 9.52 -5.38
C LEU A 43 11.84 10.90 -5.04
N GLU A 44 10.92 11.40 -5.83
CA GLU A 44 10.34 12.74 -5.67
C GLU A 44 8.85 12.74 -5.98
N GLY A 45 8.14 13.68 -5.38
CA GLY A 45 6.77 14.02 -5.75
C GLY A 45 5.76 12.90 -5.56
N LEU A 46 5.92 12.08 -4.53
CA LEU A 46 5.00 10.99 -4.29
C LEU A 46 3.60 11.52 -3.93
N THR A 47 2.61 11.04 -4.66
CA THR A 47 1.20 11.21 -4.32
C THR A 47 0.54 9.85 -4.30
N SER A 48 -0.47 9.70 -3.45
CA SER A 48 -1.22 8.45 -3.34
C SER A 48 -2.72 8.73 -3.41
N GLN A 49 -3.44 7.78 -4.01
CA GLN A 49 -4.89 7.87 -4.14
C GLN A 49 -5.48 6.47 -3.99
N SER A 50 -6.51 6.32 -3.17
CA SER A 50 -7.21 5.05 -3.03
C SER A 50 -8.54 5.06 -3.78
N ASP A 51 -8.99 3.87 -4.18
CA ASP A 51 -10.26 3.69 -4.89
C ASP A 51 -11.47 3.58 -3.95
N CYS A 52 -11.23 3.69 -2.64
CA CYS A 52 -12.26 3.53 -1.62
C CYS A 52 -11.96 4.44 -0.42
N SER A 53 -13.00 5.09 0.14
CA SER A 53 -12.84 5.85 1.37
C SER A 53 -12.53 4.98 2.60
N CYS A 54 -12.68 3.66 2.47
CA CYS A 54 -12.34 2.70 3.52
C CYS A 54 -10.85 2.43 3.62
N THR A 55 -10.06 2.92 2.67
CA THR A 55 -8.62 2.74 2.60
C THR A 55 -7.92 4.09 2.65
N GLU A 56 -6.97 4.23 3.56
CA GLU A 56 -6.16 5.43 3.68
C GLU A 56 -4.69 5.09 3.44
N SER A 57 -3.97 6.06 2.90
CA SER A 57 -2.53 5.95 2.68
C SER A 57 -1.85 7.23 3.13
N SER A 58 -0.79 7.08 3.92
CA SER A 58 -0.04 8.23 4.47
C SER A 58 1.43 8.07 4.09
N PRO A 59 1.88 8.79 3.06
CA PRO A 59 3.28 8.72 2.64
C PRO A 59 4.17 9.61 3.49
N GLU A 60 5.40 9.14 3.75
CA GLU A 60 6.43 9.90 4.45
C GLU A 60 7.76 9.68 3.75
N VAL A 61 8.42 10.78 3.39
CA VAL A 61 9.74 10.73 2.78
C VAL A 61 10.79 10.53 3.88
N ILE A 62 11.50 9.41 3.86
CA ILE A 62 12.56 9.11 4.80
C ILE A 62 13.88 9.73 4.31
N ASP A 63 14.23 9.46 3.06
CA ASP A 63 15.37 10.08 2.36
C ASP A 63 15.11 10.03 0.84
N LYS A 64 16.06 10.48 0.04
CA LYS A 64 15.87 10.52 -1.42
C LYS A 64 15.71 9.14 -2.08
N ASN A 65 16.03 8.07 -1.36
CA ASN A 65 15.96 6.71 -1.88
C ASN A 65 14.92 5.85 -1.16
N THR A 66 14.22 6.41 -0.17
CA THR A 66 13.28 5.64 0.64
C THR A 66 12.05 6.47 0.98
N ILE A 67 10.88 5.90 0.71
CA ILE A 67 9.59 6.47 1.12
C ILE A 67 8.86 5.39 1.90
N GLU A 68 8.28 5.76 3.05
CA GLU A 68 7.38 4.86 3.79
C GLU A 68 5.94 5.27 3.56
N ILE A 69 5.07 4.29 3.44
CA ILE A 69 3.64 4.52 3.30
C ILE A 69 2.91 3.63 4.30
N GLU A 70 2.14 4.25 5.19
CA GLU A 70 1.22 3.51 6.05
C GLU A 70 -0.09 3.31 5.29
N LEU A 71 -0.47 2.06 5.12
CA LEU A 71 -1.72 1.67 4.48
C LEU A 71 -2.69 1.25 5.58
N GLN A 72 -3.88 1.81 5.58
CA GLN A 72 -4.90 1.53 6.57
C GLN A 72 -6.19 1.11 5.88
N TYR A 73 -6.78 0.02 6.35
CA TYR A 73 -8.09 -0.45 5.89
C TYR A 73 -9.05 -0.50 7.07
N LYS A 74 -10.20 0.13 6.88
CA LYS A 74 -11.27 0.16 7.88
C LYS A 74 -12.55 -0.35 7.26
N ASN A 75 -13.09 -1.46 7.79
CA ASN A 75 -14.38 -2.00 7.38
C ASN A 75 -15.39 -1.82 8.50
N THR A 76 -16.51 -1.19 8.18
CA THR A 76 -17.54 -0.89 9.18
C THR A 76 -18.80 -1.74 9.04
N HIS A 77 -19.05 -2.38 7.90
CA HIS A 77 -20.39 -2.91 7.63
C HIS A 77 -20.46 -4.30 7.04
N MET A 78 -19.39 -4.82 6.47
CA MET A 78 -19.51 -6.03 5.65
C MET A 78 -18.57 -7.13 6.09
N THR A 79 -19.11 -8.36 6.16
CA THR A 79 -18.33 -9.58 6.36
C THR A 79 -18.14 -10.25 5.03
N LYS A 80 -17.14 -9.84 4.27
CA LYS A 80 -16.86 -10.39 2.96
C LYS A 80 -15.38 -10.16 2.58
N PRO A 81 -14.89 -10.82 1.53
CA PRO A 81 -13.57 -10.51 1.00
C PRO A 81 -13.50 -9.07 0.53
N PHE A 82 -12.36 -8.45 0.69
CA PHE A 82 -12.11 -7.12 0.15
C PHE A 82 -10.90 -7.12 -0.76
N ASP A 83 -10.93 -6.23 -1.74
CA ASP A 83 -9.88 -6.07 -2.74
C ASP A 83 -9.89 -4.59 -3.13
N LYS A 84 -8.96 -3.83 -2.56
CA LYS A 84 -8.87 -2.39 -2.75
C LYS A 84 -7.53 -2.00 -3.33
N LYS A 85 -7.50 -0.88 -4.04
CA LYS A 85 -6.30 -0.43 -4.74
C LYS A 85 -5.86 0.92 -4.23
N VAL A 86 -4.55 1.09 -4.11
CA VAL A 86 -3.90 2.37 -3.84
C VAL A 86 -2.98 2.66 -5.02
N TYR A 87 -3.17 3.80 -5.65
CA TYR A 87 -2.39 4.22 -6.80
C TYR A 87 -1.33 5.21 -6.35
N LEU A 88 -0.08 4.95 -6.72
CA LEU A 88 1.05 5.79 -6.39
C LEU A 88 1.60 6.42 -7.66
N ASN A 89 1.84 7.74 -7.62
CA ASN A 89 2.50 8.47 -8.68
C ASN A 89 3.72 9.16 -8.08
N PHE A 90 4.86 9.02 -8.71
CA PHE A 90 6.11 9.61 -8.23
C PHE A 90 7.10 9.73 -9.39
N HIS A 91 8.24 10.35 -9.11
CA HIS A 91 9.35 10.40 -10.04
C HIS A 91 10.53 9.65 -9.44
N GLU A 92 11.20 8.84 -10.26
CA GLU A 92 12.44 8.16 -9.92
C GLU A 92 13.48 8.59 -10.93
N ASP A 93 14.61 9.19 -10.47
CA ASP A 93 15.61 9.80 -11.35
C ASP A 93 14.98 10.73 -12.40
N LYS A 94 14.00 11.54 -11.96
CA LYS A 94 13.23 12.47 -12.80
C LYS A 94 12.36 11.82 -13.86
N GLN A 95 12.22 10.49 -13.83
CA GLN A 95 11.32 9.74 -14.71
C GLN A 95 9.99 9.50 -14.01
N PRO A 96 8.85 9.78 -14.66
CA PRO A 96 7.55 9.51 -14.05
C PRO A 96 7.33 8.01 -13.90
N LYS A 97 6.85 7.62 -12.71
CA LYS A 97 6.57 6.23 -12.36
C LYS A 97 5.20 6.12 -11.74
N VAL A 98 4.55 4.99 -11.97
CA VAL A 98 3.26 4.65 -11.39
C VAL A 98 3.36 3.27 -10.77
N ALA A 99 2.80 3.10 -9.58
CA ALA A 99 2.69 1.79 -8.95
C ALA A 99 1.29 1.62 -8.39
N THR A 100 0.76 0.41 -8.49
CA THR A 100 -0.53 0.06 -7.91
C THR A 100 -0.31 -0.96 -6.80
N ILE A 101 -0.80 -0.65 -5.60
CA ILE A 101 -0.79 -1.58 -4.47
C ILE A 101 -2.20 -2.11 -4.30
N ASN A 102 -2.36 -3.41 -4.34
CA ASN A 102 -3.64 -4.08 -4.16
C ASN A 102 -3.69 -4.67 -2.75
N ILE A 103 -4.65 -4.19 -1.96
CA ILE A 103 -4.86 -4.64 -0.59
C ILE A 103 -5.99 -5.66 -0.60
N LYS A 104 -5.72 -6.87 -0.13
CA LYS A 104 -6.70 -7.96 -0.09
C LYS A 104 -6.85 -8.51 1.32
N GLY A 105 -8.01 -9.05 1.60
CA GLY A 105 -8.27 -9.73 2.87
C GLY A 105 -9.70 -10.22 2.95
N GLN A 106 -10.06 -10.72 4.14
CA GLN A 106 -11.37 -11.26 4.46
C GLN A 106 -11.83 -10.66 5.76
N VAL A 107 -13.05 -10.14 5.80
CA VAL A 107 -13.65 -9.63 7.04
C VAL A 107 -14.64 -10.67 7.57
N THR A 108 -14.56 -10.96 8.87
CA THR A 108 -15.46 -11.89 9.58
C THR A 108 -16.13 -11.19 10.76
N LEU A 109 -17.15 -11.86 11.32
CA LEU A 109 -17.83 -11.38 12.53
C LEU A 109 -16.92 -11.40 13.75
#